data_b5667c56fb1c0716adf9d58959cc2ade
#
_entry.id   b5667c56fb1c0716adf9d58959cc2ade
#
_cell.length_a   1.000
_cell.length_b   1.000
_cell.length_c   1.000
_cell.angle_alpha   90.00
_cell.angle_beta   90.00
_cell.angle_gamma   90.00
#
_symmetry.space_group_name_H-M   'P 1'
#
loop_
_entity.id
_entity.type
_entity.pdbx_description
1 polymer ?
#
loop_
_entity_poly.entity_id
_entity_poly.type
_entity_poly.pdbx_seq_one_letter_code
_entity_poly.pdbx_strand_id
1 'polypeptide(L)'
;MKKRFTDLCTTIASSIPKLSLSGISIQPVPVSPRHRVSFPSPLCLLFPSKEGLGVGSASCLLALVTCLSSPSWAQIKEAEIVGNPTVNEDQVTVRVKVEKEDGKPAMGLLDNNFSLLVDGQEIEFKPGDWKSPEEATPAPAWIIVLLDFSGSMNQLDSRGVTKLEGAIQAIRKFTETLADRGGKTQVSIVPFGKSGTDCEGYLVDEEKLGKFFPAGDFKLQSYLDYLETLQPCASTNLYAPLQEAVRFLGDTNNPNFYPPDDGKSQQPQPRLSIILLSDGYHNQSKEQEDFESLKSLLRRNDQIIVHTLGYGLTPEELGAKYKLGRASTPQDLGYGEGKIPVEEFVDQQRLAEIAELTGGIAEFSGNDQKIAQSLQLFLNALLGEYEITYKEPNPERGSKHNVQVLVAEDADSVAQSQSVPYTIDVFGRSLPLNVRLTMFCLVLLTLGIFGVIPFYVWGQRLKEEAFDD
;
A
#
# COMPACT_ATOMS: atom_id res chain seq x y z
N MET A 1 33.63 -58.69 4.53
CA MET A 1 34.10 -57.60 3.67
C MET A 1 33.83 -56.25 4.33
N LYS A 2 34.54 -55.94 5.41
CA LYS A 2 34.53 -54.68 6.13
C LYS A 2 35.97 -54.40 6.54
N LYS A 3 36.75 -53.73 5.68
CA LYS A 3 38.07 -53.15 5.96
C LYS A 3 38.64 -52.71 4.62
N ARG A 4 38.37 -51.49 4.18
CA ARG A 4 39.09 -50.71 3.15
C ARG A 4 38.29 -49.44 2.77
N PHE A 5 37.98 -48.60 3.77
CA PHE A 5 37.39 -47.28 3.50
C PHE A 5 37.84 -46.22 4.53
N THR A 6 39.01 -46.44 5.18
CA THR A 6 39.47 -45.53 6.24
C THR A 6 40.86 -44.89 5.94
N ASP A 7 41.45 -45.16 4.77
CA ASP A 7 42.82 -44.65 4.49
C ASP A 7 42.94 -43.63 3.34
N LEU A 8 41.84 -42.89 3.02
CA LEU A 8 41.87 -41.86 1.97
C LEU A 8 41.53 -40.45 2.47
N CYS A 9 41.51 -40.19 3.78
CA CYS A 9 41.18 -38.86 4.34
C CYS A 9 42.29 -38.19 5.14
N THR A 10 43.57 -38.64 5.02
CA THR A 10 44.66 -38.09 5.84
C THR A 10 45.87 -37.53 5.07
N THR A 11 45.72 -37.18 3.79
CA THR A 11 46.86 -36.65 3.02
C THR A 11 46.61 -35.36 2.25
N ILE A 12 45.65 -34.52 2.66
CA ILE A 12 45.51 -33.15 2.13
C ILE A 12 45.32 -32.16 3.29
N ALA A 13 46.32 -32.05 4.15
CA ALA A 13 46.35 -31.00 5.16
C ALA A 13 47.80 -30.59 5.48
N SER A 14 48.59 -30.25 4.47
CA SER A 14 49.91 -29.61 4.72
C SER A 14 50.40 -28.95 3.43
N SER A 15 49.91 -27.78 3.08
CA SER A 15 50.57 -26.81 2.20
C SER A 15 49.74 -25.54 2.08
N ILE A 16 49.66 -24.75 3.14
CA ILE A 16 49.25 -23.33 3.04
C ILE A 16 50.37 -22.50 3.62
N PRO A 17 51.06 -21.65 2.85
CA PRO A 17 52.04 -20.71 3.40
C PRO A 17 51.31 -19.57 4.13
N LYS A 18 51.72 -19.31 5.35
CA LYS A 18 51.37 -18.14 6.15
C LYS A 18 51.94 -16.88 5.49
N LEU A 19 51.09 -16.03 4.92
CA LEU A 19 51.42 -14.67 4.57
C LEU A 19 51.14 -13.75 5.76
N SER A 20 52.19 -13.13 6.23
CA SER A 20 52.20 -12.13 7.30
C SER A 20 51.58 -10.82 6.80
N LEU A 21 50.51 -10.37 7.47
CA LEU A 21 49.94 -9.05 7.32
C LEU A 21 50.77 -8.05 8.15
N SER A 22 51.61 -7.26 7.50
CA SER A 22 52.18 -6.04 8.08
C SER A 22 52.00 -4.89 7.09
N GLY A 23 51.19 -3.89 7.49
CA GLY A 23 51.29 -2.51 7.07
C GLY A 23 50.64 -2.14 5.75
N ILE A 24 49.34 -1.85 5.76
CA ILE A 24 48.76 -0.94 4.76
C ILE A 24 48.09 0.20 5.56
N SER A 25 48.78 1.35 5.53
CA SER A 25 48.30 2.63 6.00
C SER A 25 47.32 3.18 4.96
N ILE A 26 46.05 3.31 5.30
CA ILE A 26 45.05 3.95 4.46
C ILE A 26 45.17 5.47 4.66
N GLN A 27 45.69 6.15 3.63
CA GLN A 27 45.62 7.60 3.54
C GLN A 27 44.24 8.00 2.98
N PRO A 28 43.56 9.04 3.53
CA PRO A 28 42.29 9.51 2.99
C PRO A 28 42.51 10.21 1.65
N VAL A 29 41.71 9.83 0.64
CA VAL A 29 41.66 10.46 -0.69
C VAL A 29 41.02 11.85 -0.53
N PRO A 30 41.62 12.93 -1.09
CA PRO A 30 41.04 14.26 -1.00
C PRO A 30 39.78 14.37 -1.88
N VAL A 31 38.67 14.71 -1.27
CA VAL A 31 37.40 15.06 -1.93
C VAL A 31 37.59 16.38 -2.68
N SER A 32 37.43 16.35 -4.00
CA SER A 32 37.43 17.51 -4.87
C SER A 32 36.24 18.41 -4.56
N PRO A 33 36.40 19.74 -4.41
CA PRO A 33 35.29 20.62 -4.07
C PRO A 33 34.39 20.86 -5.30
N ARG A 34 33.17 20.38 -5.22
CA ARG A 34 32.10 20.77 -6.15
C ARG A 34 31.78 22.26 -5.96
N HIS A 35 31.65 22.97 -7.05
CA HIS A 35 31.36 24.38 -7.13
C HIS A 35 30.13 24.77 -6.31
N ARG A 36 30.33 25.57 -5.25
CA ARG A 36 29.25 26.30 -4.59
C ARG A 36 28.73 27.38 -5.52
N VAL A 37 27.52 27.25 -5.94
CA VAL A 37 26.74 28.37 -6.50
C VAL A 37 26.34 29.25 -5.33
N SER A 38 27.02 30.40 -5.20
CA SER A 38 26.69 31.42 -4.20
C SER A 38 25.48 32.24 -4.68
N PHE A 39 24.37 32.14 -3.98
CA PHE A 39 23.28 33.09 -4.08
C PHE A 39 23.63 34.35 -3.30
N PRO A 40 23.40 35.56 -3.84
CA PRO A 40 23.69 36.79 -3.15
C PRO A 40 22.71 37.03 -1.99
N SER A 41 23.24 37.28 -0.81
CA SER A 41 22.49 37.71 0.37
C SER A 41 21.80 39.10 0.10
N PRO A 42 20.59 39.32 0.62
CA PRO A 42 19.98 40.64 0.53
C PRO A 42 20.72 41.64 1.38
N LEU A 43 21.15 42.73 0.72
CA LEU A 43 21.79 43.87 1.31
C LEU A 43 20.83 44.58 2.28
N CYS A 44 21.14 44.58 3.58
CA CYS A 44 20.58 45.50 4.54
C CYS A 44 21.16 46.91 4.26
N LEU A 45 20.36 47.80 3.66
CA LEU A 45 20.68 49.20 3.57
C LEU A 45 20.49 49.88 4.94
N LEU A 46 21.61 50.18 5.59
CA LEU A 46 21.68 51.09 6.73
C LEU A 46 21.55 52.53 6.23
N PHE A 47 20.48 53.21 6.61
CA PHE A 47 20.36 54.67 6.45
C PHE A 47 20.93 55.36 7.69
N PRO A 48 21.73 56.43 7.53
CA PRO A 48 22.27 57.19 8.66
C PRO A 48 21.21 58.12 9.27
N SER A 49 21.11 58.13 10.59
CA SER A 49 20.33 59.06 11.38
C SER A 49 20.86 60.46 11.26
N LYS A 50 20.00 61.43 10.96
CA LYS A 50 20.20 62.88 11.28
C LYS A 50 19.13 63.34 12.25
N GLU A 51 19.58 63.86 13.34
CA GLU A 51 18.80 64.52 14.39
C GLU A 51 18.07 65.77 13.84
N GLY A 52 16.84 65.99 14.34
CA GLY A 52 16.10 67.22 14.10
C GLY A 52 14.74 67.22 14.80
N LEU A 53 14.62 67.98 15.86
CA LEU A 53 13.43 68.25 16.69
C LEU A 53 12.17 68.56 15.88
N GLY A 54 10.99 68.01 16.32
CA GLY A 54 9.68 68.52 15.86
C GLY A 54 8.53 67.67 16.45
N VAL A 55 7.80 68.27 17.34
CA VAL A 55 6.59 67.76 18.03
C VAL A 55 5.46 67.48 17.04
N GLY A 56 4.75 66.37 17.22
CA GLY A 56 3.38 66.23 16.72
C GLY A 56 2.98 64.89 16.12
N SER A 57 1.98 64.28 16.75
CA SER A 57 1.05 63.28 16.23
C SER A 57 1.53 61.84 16.16
N ALA A 58 1.04 61.05 17.12
CA ALA A 58 1.02 59.62 17.09
C ALA A 58 0.22 59.07 15.90
N SER A 59 0.92 58.50 14.93
CA SER A 59 0.33 57.60 13.93
C SER A 59 0.98 56.23 14.10
N CYS A 60 0.25 55.29 14.75
CA CYS A 60 0.58 53.90 14.75
C CYS A 60 0.56 53.36 13.31
N LEU A 61 1.72 53.32 12.66
CA LEU A 61 1.93 52.48 11.50
C LEU A 61 2.01 51.01 11.98
N LEU A 62 0.86 50.31 11.93
CA LEU A 62 0.80 48.87 11.99
C LEU A 62 1.60 48.34 10.79
N ALA A 63 2.85 47.96 11.04
CA ALA A 63 3.58 47.13 10.09
C ALA A 63 2.88 45.77 10.06
N LEU A 64 2.03 45.57 9.05
CA LEU A 64 1.52 44.27 8.67
C LEU A 64 2.72 43.43 8.21
N VAL A 65 3.33 42.69 9.14
CA VAL A 65 4.17 41.55 8.81
C VAL A 65 3.22 40.49 8.29
N THR A 66 2.92 40.52 6.99
CA THR A 66 2.40 39.36 6.30
C THR A 66 3.48 38.32 6.34
N CYS A 67 3.42 37.44 7.34
CA CYS A 67 4.03 36.12 7.25
C CYS A 67 3.42 35.47 6.01
N LEU A 68 4.11 35.56 4.89
CA LEU A 68 3.93 34.62 3.80
C LEU A 68 4.31 33.25 4.38
N SER A 69 3.34 32.59 5.00
CA SER A 69 3.42 31.17 5.21
C SER A 69 3.54 30.56 3.82
N SER A 70 4.76 30.25 3.41
CA SER A 70 4.99 29.33 2.31
C SER A 70 4.11 28.12 2.59
N PRO A 71 3.36 27.59 1.62
CA PRO A 71 2.68 26.34 1.83
C PRO A 71 3.75 25.34 2.27
N SER A 72 3.64 24.87 3.51
CA SER A 72 4.45 23.76 4.00
C SER A 72 4.07 22.56 3.14
N TRP A 73 4.87 22.25 2.16
CA TRP A 73 4.79 20.99 1.45
C TRP A 73 5.07 19.93 2.51
N ALA A 74 4.09 19.06 2.77
CA ALA A 74 4.25 18.03 3.78
C ALA A 74 5.46 17.17 3.36
N GLN A 75 6.48 17.14 4.23
CA GLN A 75 7.74 16.42 3.99
C GLN A 75 7.50 14.91 3.87
N ILE A 76 8.39 14.21 3.17
CA ILE A 76 8.38 12.75 3.12
C ILE A 76 8.75 12.24 4.53
N LYS A 77 7.87 11.40 5.07
CA LYS A 77 8.06 10.77 6.37
C LYS A 77 8.74 9.40 6.23
N GLU A 78 8.25 8.61 5.29
CA GLU A 78 8.61 7.21 5.19
C GLU A 78 8.64 6.73 3.73
N ALA A 79 9.58 5.84 3.44
CA ALA A 79 9.62 5.07 2.21
C ALA A 79 9.67 3.58 2.56
N GLU A 80 8.84 2.77 1.92
CA GLU A 80 8.72 1.34 2.17
C GLU A 80 8.81 0.55 0.86
N ILE A 81 9.63 -0.51 0.86
CA ILE A 81 9.59 -1.51 -0.22
C ILE A 81 8.44 -2.46 0.07
N VAL A 82 7.45 -2.49 -0.80
CA VAL A 82 6.24 -3.28 -0.61
C VAL A 82 6.41 -4.69 -1.14
N GLY A 83 6.30 -5.66 -0.24
CA GLY A 83 6.46 -7.08 -0.55
C GLY A 83 7.90 -7.45 -0.89
N ASN A 84 8.06 -8.60 -1.56
CA ASN A 84 9.37 -9.07 -1.99
C ASN A 84 9.73 -8.56 -3.38
N PRO A 85 11.00 -8.17 -3.63
CA PRO A 85 11.47 -7.84 -4.96
C PRO A 85 11.19 -8.98 -5.95
N THR A 86 10.70 -8.64 -7.13
CA THR A 86 10.45 -9.62 -8.20
C THR A 86 11.71 -9.77 -9.04
N VAL A 87 12.24 -10.99 -9.10
CA VAL A 87 13.47 -11.30 -9.87
C VAL A 87 13.10 -11.99 -11.17
N ASN A 88 13.60 -11.49 -12.29
CA ASN A 88 13.46 -12.11 -13.60
C ASN A 88 14.83 -12.13 -14.30
N GLU A 89 15.53 -13.25 -14.21
CA GLU A 89 16.92 -13.44 -14.65
C GLU A 89 17.89 -12.51 -13.88
N ASP A 90 18.37 -11.44 -14.51
CA ASP A 90 19.25 -10.42 -13.94
C ASP A 90 18.53 -9.08 -13.70
N GLN A 91 17.23 -9.02 -13.95
CA GLN A 91 16.40 -7.86 -13.67
C GLN A 91 15.64 -8.04 -12.35
N VAL A 92 15.73 -7.03 -11.51
CA VAL A 92 15.04 -6.97 -10.22
C VAL A 92 14.08 -5.80 -10.25
N THR A 93 12.82 -6.06 -9.92
CA THR A 93 11.79 -5.02 -9.82
C THR A 93 11.38 -4.86 -8.36
N VAL A 94 11.44 -3.65 -7.85
CA VAL A 94 10.98 -3.27 -6.52
C VAL A 94 9.78 -2.33 -6.63
N ARG A 95 8.86 -2.44 -5.66
CA ARG A 95 7.72 -1.54 -5.51
C ARG A 95 7.92 -0.70 -4.27
N VAL A 96 7.75 0.60 -4.40
CA VAL A 96 8.04 1.56 -3.34
C VAL A 96 6.80 2.38 -3.04
N LYS A 97 6.34 2.33 -1.80
CA LYS A 97 5.32 3.24 -1.26
C LYS A 97 6.03 4.37 -0.52
N VAL A 98 5.58 5.59 -0.75
CA VAL A 98 6.15 6.78 -0.10
C VAL A 98 5.03 7.53 0.60
N GLU A 99 5.22 7.80 1.90
CA GLU A 99 4.25 8.51 2.73
C GLU A 99 4.81 9.86 3.20
N LYS A 100 3.90 10.84 3.28
CA LYS A 100 4.16 12.15 3.85
C LYS A 100 3.90 12.16 5.37
N GLU A 101 4.35 13.21 6.07
CA GLU A 101 4.12 13.37 7.51
C GLU A 101 2.65 13.33 7.91
N ASP A 102 1.74 13.71 7.02
CA ASP A 102 0.29 13.65 7.25
C ASP A 102 -0.32 12.25 7.00
N GLY A 103 0.51 11.23 6.75
CA GLY A 103 0.09 9.86 6.48
C GLY A 103 -0.48 9.65 5.08
N LYS A 104 -0.44 10.66 4.21
CA LYS A 104 -0.94 10.58 2.84
C LYS A 104 0.16 10.10 1.88
N PRO A 105 -0.19 9.41 0.79
CA PRO A 105 0.79 8.97 -0.19
C PRO A 105 1.46 10.17 -0.87
N ALA A 106 2.77 10.13 -1.00
CA ALA A 106 3.53 11.11 -1.78
C ALA A 106 3.43 10.75 -3.25
N MET A 107 2.54 11.44 -3.97
CA MET A 107 2.34 11.28 -5.41
C MET A 107 3.12 12.36 -6.17
N GLY A 108 3.49 12.06 -7.42
CA GLY A 108 4.15 13.03 -8.31
C GLY A 108 5.66 13.18 -8.11
N LEU A 109 6.30 12.25 -7.38
CA LEU A 109 7.76 12.14 -7.35
C LEU A 109 8.26 11.69 -8.72
N LEU A 110 9.46 12.09 -9.09
CA LEU A 110 10.11 11.75 -10.35
C LEU A 110 11.25 10.74 -10.12
N ASP A 111 11.77 10.16 -11.18
CA ASP A 111 12.88 9.22 -11.14
C ASP A 111 14.11 9.72 -10.37
N ASN A 112 14.42 11.01 -10.51
CA ASN A 112 15.55 11.65 -9.82
C ASN A 112 15.34 11.86 -8.31
N ASN A 113 14.13 11.63 -7.81
CA ASN A 113 13.87 11.61 -6.37
C ASN A 113 14.27 10.29 -5.71
N PHE A 114 14.58 9.26 -6.50
CA PHE A 114 14.88 7.92 -6.01
C PHE A 114 16.34 7.58 -6.19
N SER A 115 16.98 6.99 -5.17
CA SER A 115 18.28 6.33 -5.25
C SER A 115 18.14 4.90 -4.74
N LEU A 116 18.79 3.96 -5.42
CA LEU A 116 18.73 2.54 -5.14
C LEU A 116 20.07 2.06 -4.56
N LEU A 117 20.02 1.33 -3.46
CA LEU A 117 21.17 0.72 -2.83
C LEU A 117 21.02 -0.80 -2.86
N VAL A 118 22.00 -1.49 -3.47
CA VAL A 118 22.09 -2.96 -3.45
C VAL A 118 23.35 -3.35 -2.71
N ASP A 119 23.21 -4.14 -1.66
CA ASP A 119 24.29 -4.52 -0.75
C ASP A 119 25.13 -3.32 -0.24
N GLY A 120 24.46 -2.17 -0.07
CA GLY A 120 25.06 -0.91 0.37
C GLY A 120 25.80 -0.13 -0.74
N GLN A 121 25.74 -0.57 -1.98
CA GLN A 121 26.29 0.15 -3.14
C GLN A 121 25.16 0.81 -3.92
N GLU A 122 25.35 2.07 -4.27
CA GLU A 122 24.38 2.81 -5.08
C GLU A 122 24.38 2.29 -6.52
N ILE A 123 23.18 1.98 -7.02
CA ILE A 123 22.96 1.45 -8.37
C ILE A 123 22.16 2.48 -9.17
N GLU A 124 22.66 2.79 -10.36
CA GLU A 124 21.95 3.63 -11.31
C GLU A 124 20.88 2.82 -12.05
N PHE A 125 19.71 3.36 -12.19
CA PHE A 125 18.65 2.90 -13.06
C PHE A 125 18.29 3.98 -14.08
N LYS A 126 17.73 3.59 -15.22
CA LYS A 126 17.37 4.54 -16.27
C LYS A 126 15.98 5.10 -16.02
N PRO A 127 15.67 6.33 -16.48
CA PRO A 127 14.31 6.90 -16.38
C PRO A 127 13.20 5.99 -16.93
N GLY A 128 13.50 5.19 -17.96
CA GLY A 128 12.55 4.23 -18.53
C GLY A 128 12.33 2.95 -17.69
N ASP A 129 13.16 2.74 -16.69
CA ASP A 129 13.07 1.61 -15.75
C ASP A 129 12.32 2.01 -14.45
N TRP A 130 11.87 3.26 -14.37
CA TRP A 130 11.03 3.81 -13.32
C TRP A 130 9.63 4.05 -13.85
N LYS A 131 8.62 3.79 -13.04
CA LYS A 131 7.21 4.06 -13.35
C LYS A 131 6.52 4.76 -12.20
N SER A 132 5.73 5.75 -12.51
CA SER A 132 4.83 6.40 -11.57
C SER A 132 3.75 5.42 -11.09
N PRO A 133 3.05 5.72 -9.98
CA PRO A 133 1.92 4.91 -9.52
C PRO A 133 0.80 4.74 -10.56
N GLU A 134 0.64 5.69 -11.47
CA GLU A 134 -0.35 5.64 -12.54
C GLU A 134 0.07 4.71 -13.69
N GLU A 135 1.38 4.52 -13.90
CA GLU A 135 1.96 3.69 -14.96
C GLU A 135 2.29 2.27 -14.49
N ALA A 136 2.50 2.09 -13.19
CA ALA A 136 2.77 0.80 -12.59
C ALA A 136 1.51 -0.09 -12.64
N THR A 137 1.70 -1.40 -12.91
CA THR A 137 0.60 -2.35 -12.79
C THR A 137 0.30 -2.61 -11.32
N PRO A 138 -0.89 -2.26 -10.80
CA PRO A 138 -1.17 -2.39 -9.38
C PRO A 138 -1.18 -3.86 -8.94
N ALA A 139 -0.82 -4.08 -7.67
CA ALA A 139 -0.99 -5.38 -7.04
C ALA A 139 -2.48 -5.79 -7.02
N PRO A 140 -2.82 -7.09 -7.03
CA PRO A 140 -4.18 -7.52 -6.80
C PRO A 140 -4.73 -6.93 -5.50
N ALA A 141 -5.99 -6.50 -5.50
CA ALA A 141 -6.61 -5.93 -4.30
C ALA A 141 -8.03 -6.45 -4.11
N TRP A 142 -8.41 -6.66 -2.85
CA TRP A 142 -9.76 -7.02 -2.42
C TRP A 142 -10.26 -5.89 -1.51
N ILE A 143 -11.28 -5.18 -1.98
CA ILE A 143 -11.80 -3.98 -1.32
C ILE A 143 -13.24 -4.24 -0.92
N ILE A 144 -13.56 -4.10 0.37
CA ILE A 144 -14.93 -4.09 0.86
C ILE A 144 -15.32 -2.65 1.17
N VAL A 145 -16.36 -2.16 0.54
CA VAL A 145 -16.97 -0.86 0.84
C VAL A 145 -18.20 -1.11 1.72
N LEU A 146 -18.11 -0.77 2.99
CA LEU A 146 -19.25 -0.75 3.91
C LEU A 146 -19.95 0.59 3.78
N LEU A 147 -21.16 0.58 3.25
CA LEU A 147 -21.96 1.76 2.98
C LEU A 147 -23.13 1.86 3.99
N ASP A 148 -23.16 2.93 4.75
CA ASP A 148 -24.21 3.20 5.73
C ASP A 148 -25.58 3.41 5.06
N PHE A 149 -26.57 2.67 5.53
CA PHE A 149 -27.96 2.79 5.12
C PHE A 149 -28.88 3.22 6.29
N SER A 150 -28.32 4.00 7.21
CA SER A 150 -29.10 4.67 8.26
C SER A 150 -30.03 5.74 7.70
N GLY A 151 -31.09 6.06 8.44
CA GLY A 151 -32.11 7.02 8.01
C GLY A 151 -31.55 8.41 7.71
N SER A 152 -30.44 8.81 8.33
CA SER A 152 -29.73 10.08 8.09
C SER A 152 -29.15 10.20 6.69
N MET A 153 -28.84 9.08 6.02
CA MET A 153 -28.37 9.07 4.63
C MET A 153 -29.39 9.58 3.61
N ASN A 154 -30.68 9.72 4.00
CA ASN A 154 -31.70 10.43 3.19
C ASN A 154 -31.58 11.96 3.26
N GLN A 155 -30.81 12.49 4.22
CA GLN A 155 -30.67 13.94 4.35
C GLN A 155 -29.88 14.50 3.15
N LEU A 156 -30.21 15.77 2.81
CA LEU A 156 -29.50 16.48 1.77
C LEU A 156 -28.13 16.95 2.30
N ASP A 157 -27.14 16.82 1.48
CA ASP A 157 -25.81 17.39 1.70
C ASP A 157 -25.78 18.92 1.46
N SER A 158 -24.61 19.52 1.56
CA SER A 158 -24.43 20.98 1.35
C SER A 158 -24.73 21.44 -0.08
N ARG A 159 -24.88 20.52 -1.03
CA ARG A 159 -25.18 20.78 -2.45
C ARG A 159 -26.61 20.44 -2.85
N GLY A 160 -27.39 19.88 -1.93
CA GLY A 160 -28.80 19.54 -2.16
C GLY A 160 -28.99 18.15 -2.81
N VAL A 161 -27.99 17.29 -2.76
CA VAL A 161 -28.04 15.87 -3.14
C VAL A 161 -28.24 15.05 -1.88
N THR A 162 -28.95 13.92 -1.92
CA THR A 162 -29.02 13.03 -0.76
C THR A 162 -27.63 12.44 -0.49
N LYS A 163 -27.27 12.27 0.79
CA LYS A 163 -25.97 11.70 1.14
C LYS A 163 -25.78 10.30 0.53
N LEU A 164 -26.85 9.48 0.48
CA LEU A 164 -26.77 8.17 -0.17
C LEU A 164 -26.45 8.29 -1.66
N GLU A 165 -27.16 9.13 -2.40
CA GLU A 165 -26.90 9.35 -3.83
C GLU A 165 -25.49 9.87 -4.07
N GLY A 166 -25.04 10.87 -3.29
CA GLY A 166 -23.68 11.39 -3.36
C GLY A 166 -22.61 10.33 -3.06
N ALA A 167 -22.85 9.46 -2.08
CA ALA A 167 -21.96 8.35 -1.76
C ALA A 167 -21.89 7.32 -2.88
N ILE A 168 -23.02 6.91 -3.46
CA ILE A 168 -23.09 5.97 -4.57
C ILE A 168 -22.39 6.53 -5.82
N GLN A 169 -22.61 7.80 -6.15
CA GLN A 169 -21.91 8.45 -7.27
C GLN A 169 -20.40 8.52 -7.05
N ALA A 170 -19.96 8.80 -5.83
CA ALA A 170 -18.55 8.79 -5.48
C ALA A 170 -17.92 7.39 -5.60
N ILE A 171 -18.63 6.35 -5.13
CA ILE A 171 -18.21 4.94 -5.26
C ILE A 171 -18.16 4.53 -6.75
N ARG A 172 -19.12 4.96 -7.56
CA ARG A 172 -19.13 4.72 -9.01
C ARG A 172 -17.87 5.27 -9.67
N LYS A 173 -17.56 6.54 -9.42
CA LYS A 173 -16.33 7.17 -9.93
C LYS A 173 -15.05 6.50 -9.43
N PHE A 174 -15.04 6.08 -8.17
CA PHE A 174 -13.93 5.33 -7.57
C PHE A 174 -13.70 4.00 -8.31
N THR A 175 -14.75 3.22 -8.56
CA THR A 175 -14.65 1.94 -9.25
C THR A 175 -14.30 2.07 -10.73
N GLU A 176 -14.74 3.13 -11.42
CA GLU A 176 -14.29 3.49 -12.77
C GLU A 176 -12.79 3.78 -12.80
N THR A 177 -12.29 4.60 -11.88
CA THR A 177 -10.85 4.90 -11.79
C THR A 177 -10.02 3.65 -11.47
N LEU A 178 -10.54 2.75 -10.61
CA LEU A 178 -9.91 1.45 -10.36
C LEU A 178 -9.79 0.60 -11.63
N ALA A 179 -10.85 0.58 -12.44
CA ALA A 179 -10.87 -0.15 -13.71
C ALA A 179 -9.85 0.41 -14.70
N ASP A 180 -9.74 1.74 -14.79
CA ASP A 180 -8.80 2.43 -15.69
C ASP A 180 -7.33 2.18 -15.31
N ARG A 181 -7.04 2.06 -14.02
CA ARG A 181 -5.68 1.70 -13.55
C ARG A 181 -5.29 0.26 -13.87
N GLY A 182 -6.24 -0.58 -14.25
CA GLY A 182 -6.00 -1.99 -14.51
C GLY A 182 -5.76 -2.79 -13.23
N GLY A 183 -5.12 -3.96 -13.37
CA GLY A 183 -4.89 -4.86 -12.26
C GLY A 183 -6.06 -5.81 -11.99
N LYS A 184 -5.91 -6.67 -10.96
CA LYS A 184 -6.93 -7.64 -10.55
C LYS A 184 -7.65 -7.18 -9.29
N THR A 185 -8.25 -5.98 -9.35
CA THR A 185 -8.97 -5.44 -8.20
C THR A 185 -10.41 -5.94 -8.16
N GLN A 186 -10.80 -6.47 -7.02
CA GLN A 186 -12.13 -6.97 -6.71
C GLN A 186 -12.79 -6.06 -5.68
N VAL A 187 -14.03 -5.66 -5.92
CA VAL A 187 -14.78 -4.76 -5.04
C VAL A 187 -16.07 -5.43 -4.60
N SER A 188 -16.34 -5.44 -3.29
CA SER A 188 -17.63 -5.78 -2.70
C SER A 188 -18.23 -4.54 -2.05
N ILE A 189 -19.49 -4.21 -2.36
CA ILE A 189 -20.19 -3.08 -1.76
C ILE A 189 -21.30 -3.65 -0.90
N VAL A 190 -21.25 -3.36 0.39
CA VAL A 190 -22.16 -3.98 1.37
C VAL A 190 -22.88 -2.90 2.14
N PRO A 191 -24.21 -2.74 1.92
CA PRO A 191 -25.02 -1.85 2.73
C PRO A 191 -25.12 -2.40 4.15
N PHE A 192 -25.03 -1.52 5.15
CA PHE A 192 -25.18 -1.90 6.54
C PHE A 192 -26.11 -0.97 7.32
N GLY A 193 -26.69 -1.51 8.39
CA GLY A 193 -27.52 -0.76 9.33
C GLY A 193 -28.39 -1.70 10.15
N LYS A 194 -28.57 -1.39 11.43
CA LYS A 194 -29.35 -2.21 12.36
C LYS A 194 -30.84 -2.03 12.12
N SER A 195 -31.58 -3.12 12.18
CA SER A 195 -33.05 -3.09 12.12
C SER A 195 -33.66 -2.20 13.19
N GLY A 196 -34.74 -1.53 12.83
CA GLY A 196 -35.58 -0.70 13.70
C GLY A 196 -37.03 -1.15 13.71
N THR A 197 -37.92 -0.32 14.26
CA THR A 197 -39.39 -0.64 14.40
C THR A 197 -40.03 -0.80 13.03
N ASP A 198 -39.65 0.05 12.06
CA ASP A 198 -40.26 0.11 10.72
C ASP A 198 -39.25 -0.17 9.62
N CYS A 199 -38.14 -0.84 9.96
CA CYS A 199 -37.05 -1.11 9.07
C CYS A 199 -36.43 -2.49 9.35
N GLU A 200 -36.36 -3.35 8.35
CA GLU A 200 -35.73 -4.67 8.47
C GLU A 200 -34.20 -4.56 8.71
N GLY A 201 -33.64 -3.39 8.38
CA GLY A 201 -32.20 -3.14 8.45
C GLY A 201 -31.41 -3.83 7.33
N TYR A 202 -30.10 -3.65 7.40
CA TYR A 202 -29.15 -4.18 6.42
C TYR A 202 -28.08 -4.97 7.16
N LEU A 203 -28.36 -6.26 7.37
CA LEU A 203 -27.44 -7.18 8.05
C LEU A 203 -26.26 -7.46 7.14
N VAL A 204 -25.05 -7.35 7.70
CA VAL A 204 -23.81 -7.79 7.06
C VAL A 204 -23.56 -9.25 7.43
N ASP A 205 -23.39 -10.08 6.41
CA ASP A 205 -23.13 -11.50 6.52
C ASP A 205 -22.08 -11.93 5.46
N GLU A 206 -21.58 -13.14 5.62
CA GLU A 206 -20.55 -13.71 4.75
C GLU A 206 -20.98 -13.78 3.27
N GLU A 207 -22.27 -14.07 3.01
CA GLU A 207 -22.80 -14.13 1.64
C GLU A 207 -22.71 -12.77 0.95
N LYS A 208 -23.05 -11.68 1.66
CA LYS A 208 -22.99 -10.32 1.12
C LYS A 208 -21.54 -9.84 0.98
N LEU A 209 -20.71 -10.10 2.00
CA LEU A 209 -19.28 -9.76 1.97
C LEU A 209 -18.58 -10.46 0.81
N GLY A 210 -18.95 -11.70 0.50
CA GLY A 210 -18.38 -12.51 -0.59
C GLY A 210 -18.80 -12.11 -2.00
N LYS A 211 -19.72 -11.15 -2.17
CA LYS A 211 -20.16 -10.67 -3.49
C LYS A 211 -19.17 -9.69 -4.11
N PHE A 212 -18.04 -10.21 -4.53
CA PHE A 212 -17.04 -9.41 -5.22
C PHE A 212 -17.29 -9.32 -6.72
N PHE A 213 -17.03 -8.15 -7.27
CA PHE A 213 -17.04 -7.85 -8.68
C PHE A 213 -15.69 -7.28 -9.11
N PRO A 214 -15.18 -7.63 -10.30
CA PRO A 214 -14.08 -6.85 -10.89
C PRO A 214 -14.46 -5.38 -10.99
N ALA A 215 -13.54 -4.47 -10.69
CA ALA A 215 -13.82 -3.03 -10.62
C ALA A 215 -14.51 -2.48 -11.90
N GLY A 216 -14.17 -2.99 -13.09
CA GLY A 216 -14.78 -2.59 -14.37
C GLY A 216 -15.99 -3.43 -14.81
N ASP A 217 -16.53 -4.34 -14.00
CA ASP A 217 -17.64 -5.19 -14.39
C ASP A 217 -18.96 -4.38 -14.39
N PHE A 218 -19.74 -4.51 -15.48
CA PHE A 218 -21.07 -3.88 -15.59
C PHE A 218 -22.03 -4.33 -14.47
N LYS A 219 -21.85 -5.52 -13.90
CA LYS A 219 -22.66 -6.01 -12.79
C LYS A 219 -22.47 -5.16 -11.52
N LEU A 220 -21.26 -4.62 -11.32
CA LEU A 220 -20.99 -3.70 -10.23
C LEU A 220 -21.79 -2.41 -10.40
N GLN A 221 -21.84 -1.87 -11.63
CA GLN A 221 -22.64 -0.69 -11.94
C GLN A 221 -24.13 -0.95 -11.76
N SER A 222 -24.62 -2.08 -12.25
CA SER A 222 -26.03 -2.49 -12.04
C SER A 222 -26.38 -2.71 -10.57
N TYR A 223 -25.42 -3.17 -9.77
CA TYR A 223 -25.61 -3.32 -8.33
C TYR A 223 -25.65 -1.96 -7.62
N LEU A 224 -24.85 -0.99 -8.04
CA LEU A 224 -24.94 0.39 -7.56
C LEU A 224 -26.29 1.02 -7.90
N ASP A 225 -26.80 0.82 -9.15
CA ASP A 225 -28.13 1.27 -9.54
C ASP A 225 -29.23 0.65 -8.65
N TYR A 226 -29.09 -0.63 -8.31
CA TYR A 226 -30.01 -1.29 -7.37
C TYR A 226 -29.93 -0.67 -5.98
N LEU A 227 -28.73 -0.39 -5.44
CA LEU A 227 -28.57 0.23 -4.13
C LEU A 227 -29.22 1.64 -4.07
N GLU A 228 -29.19 2.41 -5.17
CA GLU A 228 -29.89 3.70 -5.26
C GLU A 228 -31.40 3.57 -5.11
N THR A 229 -31.98 2.42 -5.45
CA THR A 229 -33.44 2.19 -5.31
C THR A 229 -33.86 1.83 -3.90
N LEU A 230 -32.90 1.44 -3.03
CA LEU A 230 -33.18 1.08 -1.65
C LEU A 230 -33.34 2.33 -0.79
N GLN A 231 -34.24 2.25 0.20
CA GLN A 231 -34.50 3.37 1.11
C GLN A 231 -33.67 3.20 2.39
N PRO A 232 -32.74 4.10 2.71
CA PRO A 232 -32.08 4.11 4.00
C PRO A 232 -33.10 4.32 5.13
N CYS A 233 -33.14 3.42 6.10
CA CYS A 233 -34.11 3.45 7.19
C CYS A 233 -33.51 2.90 8.50
N ALA A 234 -32.35 2.33 8.46
CA ALA A 234 -31.75 1.61 9.58
C ALA A 234 -31.22 2.56 10.67
N SER A 235 -30.83 2.00 11.80
CA SER A 235 -30.08 2.68 12.85
C SER A 235 -28.59 2.39 12.65
N THR A 236 -27.73 3.38 12.88
CA THR A 236 -26.29 3.26 12.67
C THR A 236 -25.66 2.31 13.69
N ASN A 237 -24.95 1.31 13.19
CA ASN A 237 -24.08 0.43 13.96
C ASN A 237 -22.77 0.28 13.19
N LEU A 238 -21.73 1.02 13.59
CA LEU A 238 -20.45 1.07 12.86
C LEU A 238 -19.59 -0.18 13.09
N TYR A 239 -19.58 -0.71 14.31
CA TYR A 239 -18.56 -1.66 14.72
C TYR A 239 -18.87 -3.10 14.30
N ALA A 240 -20.11 -3.56 14.44
CA ALA A 240 -20.45 -4.93 14.09
C ALA A 240 -20.23 -5.25 12.60
N PRO A 241 -20.68 -4.41 11.63
CA PRO A 241 -20.37 -4.61 10.21
C PRO A 241 -18.87 -4.64 9.91
N LEU A 242 -18.11 -3.73 10.55
CA LEU A 242 -16.67 -3.68 10.37
C LEU A 242 -15.99 -4.92 10.96
N GLN A 243 -16.42 -5.40 12.13
CA GLN A 243 -15.92 -6.65 12.70
C GLN A 243 -16.16 -7.85 11.77
N GLU A 244 -17.34 -7.95 11.18
CA GLU A 244 -17.66 -9.04 10.23
C GLU A 244 -16.78 -8.95 8.97
N ALA A 245 -16.59 -7.76 8.41
CA ALA A 245 -15.71 -7.55 7.25
C ALA A 245 -14.26 -7.90 7.56
N VAL A 246 -13.75 -7.51 8.75
CA VAL A 246 -12.39 -7.85 9.18
C VAL A 246 -12.22 -9.36 9.39
N ARG A 247 -13.20 -10.05 9.99
CA ARG A 247 -13.16 -11.51 10.15
C ARG A 247 -13.17 -12.21 8.79
N PHE A 248 -14.00 -11.72 7.86
CA PHE A 248 -14.12 -12.28 6.52
C PHE A 248 -12.82 -12.16 5.72
N LEU A 249 -12.21 -10.96 5.66
CA LEU A 249 -10.93 -10.77 4.98
C LEU A 249 -9.75 -11.41 5.73
N GLY A 250 -9.85 -11.56 7.05
CA GLY A 250 -8.83 -12.17 7.91
C GLY A 250 -8.81 -13.71 7.89
N ASP A 251 -9.67 -14.37 7.09
CA ASP A 251 -9.65 -15.82 6.95
C ASP A 251 -8.43 -16.29 6.16
N THR A 252 -7.38 -16.68 6.88
CA THR A 252 -6.11 -17.15 6.31
C THR A 252 -6.23 -18.44 5.50
N ASN A 253 -7.37 -19.15 5.56
CA ASN A 253 -7.62 -20.34 4.74
C ASN A 253 -8.15 -19.98 3.35
N ASN A 254 -8.54 -18.73 3.13
CA ASN A 254 -9.03 -18.30 1.83
C ASN A 254 -7.87 -18.01 0.87
N PRO A 255 -7.66 -18.86 -0.17
CA PRO A 255 -6.52 -18.69 -1.08
C PRO A 255 -6.61 -17.44 -1.97
N ASN A 256 -7.77 -16.78 -2.04
CA ASN A 256 -7.91 -15.53 -2.76
C ASN A 256 -7.29 -14.36 -1.99
N PHE A 257 -7.38 -14.40 -0.66
CA PHE A 257 -6.82 -13.37 0.22
C PHE A 257 -5.39 -13.70 0.62
N TYR A 258 -5.12 -14.98 0.87
CA TYR A 258 -3.82 -15.51 1.31
C TYR A 258 -3.38 -16.64 0.37
N PRO A 259 -2.93 -16.30 -0.85
CA PRO A 259 -2.42 -17.32 -1.76
C PRO A 259 -1.22 -18.03 -1.12
N PRO A 260 -1.13 -19.35 -1.27
CA PRO A 260 0.00 -20.09 -0.73
C PRO A 260 1.30 -19.61 -1.37
N ASP A 261 2.31 -19.37 -0.55
CA ASP A 261 3.66 -19.06 -1.01
C ASP A 261 4.33 -20.38 -1.48
N ASP A 262 4.18 -20.68 -2.76
CA ASP A 262 4.81 -21.84 -3.39
C ASP A 262 6.23 -21.56 -3.88
N GLY A 263 6.78 -20.37 -3.58
CA GLY A 263 8.10 -19.91 -4.03
C GLY A 263 8.23 -19.78 -5.56
N LYS A 264 7.13 -19.96 -6.30
CA LYS A 264 7.06 -19.88 -7.77
C LYS A 264 6.15 -18.76 -8.25
N SER A 265 5.29 -18.26 -7.38
CA SER A 265 4.38 -17.17 -7.72
C SER A 265 5.15 -15.84 -7.71
N GLN A 266 5.28 -15.24 -8.88
CA GLN A 266 5.83 -13.88 -9.03
C GLN A 266 4.76 -12.80 -8.76
N GLN A 267 3.57 -13.19 -8.29
CA GLN A 267 2.52 -12.22 -8.00
C GLN A 267 2.68 -11.69 -6.58
N PRO A 268 2.62 -10.36 -6.40
CA PRO A 268 2.63 -9.78 -5.06
C PRO A 268 1.40 -10.25 -4.27
N GLN A 269 1.52 -10.28 -2.94
CA GLN A 269 0.41 -10.58 -2.05
C GLN A 269 -0.75 -9.61 -2.32
N PRO A 270 -2.01 -10.11 -2.35
CA PRO A 270 -3.16 -9.26 -2.53
C PRO A 270 -3.29 -8.25 -1.39
N ARG A 271 -3.70 -7.04 -1.71
CA ARG A 271 -4.00 -6.02 -0.72
C ARG A 271 -5.42 -6.19 -0.23
N LEU A 272 -5.58 -6.15 1.08
CA LEU A 272 -6.87 -6.28 1.74
C LEU A 272 -7.25 -4.93 2.33
N SER A 273 -8.37 -4.37 1.91
CA SER A 273 -8.81 -3.07 2.40
C SER A 273 -10.31 -3.02 2.64
N ILE A 274 -10.69 -2.23 3.66
CA ILE A 274 -12.08 -1.91 3.97
C ILE A 274 -12.22 -0.39 3.90
N ILE A 275 -13.26 0.09 3.22
CA ILE A 275 -13.67 1.49 3.22
C ILE A 275 -14.99 1.56 3.99
N LEU A 276 -14.98 2.20 5.16
CA LEU A 276 -16.16 2.44 5.96
C LEU A 276 -16.70 3.85 5.65
N LEU A 277 -17.84 3.93 4.97
CA LEU A 277 -18.51 5.18 4.66
C LEU A 277 -19.79 5.30 5.49
N SER A 278 -19.85 6.32 6.36
CA SER A 278 -20.99 6.59 7.24
C SER A 278 -21.15 8.08 7.50
N ASP A 279 -22.38 8.49 7.74
CA ASP A 279 -22.73 9.87 8.14
C ASP A 279 -23.11 9.99 9.62
N GLY A 280 -22.96 8.90 10.39
CA GLY A 280 -23.41 8.84 11.75
C GLY A 280 -22.34 8.49 12.78
N TYR A 281 -22.82 8.16 13.97
CA TYR A 281 -22.00 7.65 15.07
C TYR A 281 -22.57 6.31 15.55
N HIS A 282 -21.75 5.54 16.27
CA HIS A 282 -22.19 4.24 16.80
C HIS A 282 -23.31 4.41 17.84
N ASN A 283 -24.54 4.16 17.45
CA ASN A 283 -25.72 4.35 18.28
C ASN A 283 -26.13 3.04 18.99
N GLN A 284 -25.25 2.51 19.85
CA GLN A 284 -25.51 1.32 20.66
C GLN A 284 -25.16 1.57 22.13
N SER A 285 -25.81 0.82 23.04
CA SER A 285 -25.71 1.04 24.49
C SER A 285 -24.36 0.66 25.10
N LYS A 286 -23.54 -0.14 24.40
CA LYS A 286 -22.25 -0.64 24.88
C LYS A 286 -21.08 -0.16 24.03
N GLU A 287 -21.16 1.09 23.58
CA GLU A 287 -20.22 1.68 22.62
C GLU A 287 -18.76 1.40 22.98
N GLN A 288 -18.34 1.64 24.21
CA GLN A 288 -16.96 1.47 24.63
C GLN A 288 -16.51 0.00 24.62
N GLU A 289 -17.37 -0.94 25.06
CA GLU A 289 -17.05 -2.38 25.03
C GLU A 289 -16.92 -2.89 23.58
N ASP A 290 -17.85 -2.46 22.72
CA ASP A 290 -17.88 -2.82 21.31
C ASP A 290 -16.66 -2.26 20.58
N PHE A 291 -16.25 -1.03 20.91
CA PHE A 291 -15.05 -0.40 20.35
C PHE A 291 -13.75 -1.10 20.79
N GLU A 292 -13.57 -1.43 22.07
CA GLU A 292 -12.41 -2.17 22.54
C GLU A 292 -12.31 -3.58 21.90
N SER A 293 -13.47 -4.21 21.70
CA SER A 293 -13.53 -5.48 20.96
C SER A 293 -13.06 -5.34 19.52
N LEU A 294 -13.52 -4.29 18.82
CA LEU A 294 -13.09 -3.96 17.45
C LEU A 294 -11.59 -3.69 17.40
N LYS A 295 -11.05 -2.84 18.30
CA LYS A 295 -9.61 -2.53 18.37
C LYS A 295 -8.76 -3.79 18.53
N SER A 296 -9.20 -4.71 19.38
CA SER A 296 -8.51 -5.98 19.58
C SER A 296 -8.52 -6.86 18.32
N LEU A 297 -9.59 -6.80 17.54
CA LEU A 297 -9.71 -7.52 16.28
C LEU A 297 -8.82 -6.90 15.19
N LEU A 298 -8.83 -5.58 15.05
CA LEU A 298 -8.00 -4.84 14.08
C LEU A 298 -6.50 -5.11 14.31
N ARG A 299 -6.03 -5.03 15.56
CA ARG A 299 -4.62 -5.31 15.91
C ARG A 299 -4.16 -6.74 15.59
N ARG A 300 -5.08 -7.69 15.51
CA ARG A 300 -4.76 -9.09 15.14
C ARG A 300 -4.77 -9.32 13.63
N ASN A 301 -5.29 -8.38 12.87
CA ASN A 301 -5.42 -8.45 11.42
C ASN A 301 -4.78 -7.20 10.80
N ASP A 302 -3.52 -6.92 11.15
CA ASP A 302 -2.76 -5.74 10.79
C ASP A 302 -2.50 -5.60 9.28
N GLN A 303 -2.63 -6.69 8.52
CA GLN A 303 -2.57 -6.68 7.06
C GLN A 303 -3.82 -6.10 6.39
N ILE A 304 -4.91 -5.85 7.14
CA ILE A 304 -6.15 -5.26 6.61
C ILE A 304 -6.16 -3.77 6.91
N ILE A 305 -6.11 -2.95 5.87
CA ILE A 305 -6.15 -1.49 5.99
C ILE A 305 -7.60 -1.02 5.98
N VAL A 306 -7.99 -0.24 6.99
CA VAL A 306 -9.33 0.34 7.09
C VAL A 306 -9.27 1.85 6.85
N HIS A 307 -9.83 2.30 5.75
CA HIS A 307 -10.07 3.73 5.50
C HIS A 307 -11.46 4.10 5.99
N THR A 308 -11.60 5.27 6.58
CA THR A 308 -12.90 5.76 7.07
C THR A 308 -13.28 7.07 6.41
N LEU A 309 -14.53 7.18 6.03
CA LEU A 309 -15.08 8.34 5.34
C LEU A 309 -16.36 8.81 6.03
N GLY A 310 -16.26 9.91 6.75
CA GLY A 310 -17.39 10.54 7.44
C GLY A 310 -18.12 11.54 6.51
N TYR A 311 -19.37 11.27 6.19
CA TYR A 311 -20.17 12.11 5.31
C TYR A 311 -21.07 13.05 6.10
N GLY A 312 -20.54 14.16 6.55
CA GLY A 312 -21.30 15.16 7.32
C GLY A 312 -20.48 16.40 7.63
N LEU A 313 -21.11 17.33 8.33
CA LEU A 313 -20.44 18.55 8.77
C LEU A 313 -19.36 18.23 9.81
N THR A 314 -18.26 18.96 9.78
CA THR A 314 -17.22 18.86 10.80
C THR A 314 -17.73 19.36 12.16
N PRO A 315 -17.10 18.99 13.29
CA PRO A 315 -17.45 19.54 14.60
C PRO A 315 -17.45 21.07 14.65
N GLU A 316 -16.55 21.73 13.93
CA GLU A 316 -16.46 23.18 13.81
C GLU A 316 -17.66 23.74 13.04
N GLU A 317 -18.00 23.13 11.91
CA GLU A 317 -19.15 23.53 11.08
C GLU A 317 -20.47 23.33 11.84
N LEU A 318 -20.61 22.23 12.57
CA LEU A 318 -21.75 21.97 13.45
C LEU A 318 -21.82 22.99 14.58
N GLY A 319 -20.70 23.26 15.25
CA GLY A 319 -20.61 24.30 16.28
C GLY A 319 -21.02 25.68 15.77
N ALA A 320 -20.63 26.04 14.55
CA ALA A 320 -21.05 27.28 13.89
C ALA A 320 -22.55 27.27 13.54
N LYS A 321 -23.05 26.17 12.95
CA LYS A 321 -24.48 26.01 12.58
C LYS A 321 -25.39 26.16 13.80
N TYR A 322 -25.03 25.52 14.92
CA TYR A 322 -25.80 25.53 16.17
C TYR A 322 -25.38 26.65 17.14
N LYS A 323 -24.51 27.58 16.70
CA LYS A 323 -24.07 28.75 17.47
C LYS A 323 -23.47 28.43 18.84
N LEU A 324 -22.72 27.33 18.95
CA LEU A 324 -22.11 26.90 20.20
C LEU A 324 -20.88 27.74 20.58
N GLY A 325 -20.32 28.51 19.66
CA GLY A 325 -19.07 29.29 19.87
C GLY A 325 -17.80 28.44 20.00
N ARG A 326 -17.91 27.14 19.77
CA ARG A 326 -16.81 26.15 19.78
C ARG A 326 -17.15 24.98 18.86
N ALA A 327 -16.21 24.10 18.62
CA ALA A 327 -16.47 22.82 17.99
C ALA A 327 -17.48 22.00 18.80
N SER A 328 -18.36 21.28 18.10
CA SER A 328 -19.36 20.40 18.74
C SER A 328 -18.68 19.17 19.33
N THR A 329 -19.32 18.60 20.35
CA THR A 329 -18.88 17.39 21.04
C THR A 329 -20.06 16.43 21.21
N PRO A 330 -19.85 15.13 21.52
CA PRO A 330 -20.94 14.20 21.80
C PRO A 330 -21.90 14.64 22.92
N GLN A 331 -21.45 15.50 23.85
CA GLN A 331 -22.31 16.04 24.91
C GLN A 331 -23.33 17.08 24.42
N ASP A 332 -23.12 17.64 23.23
CA ASP A 332 -24.04 18.61 22.63
C ASP A 332 -25.20 17.94 21.90
N LEU A 333 -25.16 16.61 21.75
CA LEU A 333 -26.18 15.82 21.09
C LEU A 333 -27.47 15.75 21.92
N GLY A 334 -28.60 15.67 21.23
CA GLY A 334 -29.93 15.49 21.85
C GLY A 334 -31.02 16.22 21.11
N TYR A 335 -32.17 16.30 21.76
CA TYR A 335 -33.35 16.98 21.25
C TYR A 335 -33.64 18.21 22.10
N GLY A 336 -33.98 19.34 21.47
CA GLY A 336 -34.33 20.58 22.14
C GLY A 336 -33.50 21.76 21.68
N GLU A 337 -33.79 22.95 22.26
CA GLU A 337 -33.12 24.19 21.92
C GLU A 337 -31.65 24.14 22.30
N GLY A 338 -30.75 24.45 21.36
CA GLY A 338 -29.29 24.44 21.54
C GLY A 338 -28.66 23.05 21.53
N LYS A 339 -29.39 22.01 21.18
CA LYS A 339 -28.87 20.65 20.98
C LYS A 339 -28.72 20.34 19.50
N ILE A 340 -27.73 19.50 19.20
CA ILE A 340 -27.48 18.99 17.85
C ILE A 340 -28.25 17.68 17.70
N PRO A 341 -29.12 17.55 16.67
CA PRO A 341 -29.73 16.27 16.35
C PRO A 341 -28.64 15.19 16.15
N VAL A 342 -28.90 14.03 16.73
CA VAL A 342 -27.98 12.88 16.68
C VAL A 342 -27.62 12.49 15.23
N GLU A 343 -28.59 12.65 14.34
CA GLU A 343 -28.53 12.33 12.92
C GLU A 343 -27.60 13.25 12.12
N GLU A 344 -27.19 14.36 12.70
CA GLU A 344 -26.25 15.31 12.05
C GLU A 344 -24.81 15.15 12.52
N PHE A 345 -24.59 14.34 13.55
CA PHE A 345 -23.26 14.19 14.16
C PHE A 345 -22.51 13.00 13.59
N VAL A 346 -21.33 13.27 13.03
CA VAL A 346 -20.35 12.26 12.61
C VAL A 346 -19.30 12.13 13.70
N ASP A 347 -19.07 10.92 14.19
CA ASP A 347 -18.03 10.66 15.18
C ASP A 347 -16.63 10.58 14.55
N GLN A 348 -16.12 11.75 14.24
CA GLN A 348 -14.79 11.88 13.60
C GLN A 348 -13.68 11.25 14.44
N GLN A 349 -13.77 11.36 15.78
CA GLN A 349 -12.74 10.82 16.65
C GLN A 349 -12.65 9.30 16.53
N ARG A 350 -13.78 8.59 16.57
CA ARG A 350 -13.80 7.12 16.45
C ARG A 350 -13.40 6.65 15.07
N LEU A 351 -13.90 7.33 14.03
CA LEU A 351 -13.53 7.01 12.65
C LEU A 351 -12.02 7.23 12.40
N ALA A 352 -11.45 8.32 12.92
CA ALA A 352 -10.02 8.58 12.82
C ALA A 352 -9.19 7.51 13.57
N GLU A 353 -9.59 7.16 14.81
CA GLU A 353 -8.91 6.13 15.60
C GLU A 353 -8.94 4.75 14.93
N ILE A 354 -10.05 4.38 14.26
CA ILE A 354 -10.16 3.14 13.49
C ILE A 354 -9.15 3.11 12.33
N ALA A 355 -9.10 4.20 11.55
CA ALA A 355 -8.19 4.29 10.42
C ALA A 355 -6.72 4.28 10.88
N GLU A 356 -6.37 5.09 11.87
CA GLU A 356 -5.01 5.18 12.41
C GLU A 356 -4.48 3.83 12.93
N LEU A 357 -5.33 3.04 13.61
CA LEU A 357 -4.97 1.72 14.12
C LEU A 357 -4.53 0.72 13.05
N THR A 358 -4.92 0.93 11.80
CA THR A 358 -4.65 0.03 10.68
C THR A 358 -3.73 0.65 9.61
N GLY A 359 -3.20 1.86 9.86
CA GLY A 359 -2.43 2.60 8.86
C GLY A 359 -3.29 3.14 7.71
N GLY A 360 -4.61 3.23 7.89
CA GLY A 360 -5.52 3.82 6.93
C GLY A 360 -5.65 5.33 7.07
N ILE A 361 -6.47 5.92 6.22
CA ILE A 361 -6.74 7.36 6.20
C ILE A 361 -8.18 7.61 6.62
N ALA A 362 -8.41 8.61 7.47
CA ALA A 362 -9.72 9.14 7.81
C ALA A 362 -9.95 10.47 7.10
N GLU A 363 -11.07 10.58 6.39
CA GLU A 363 -11.48 11.82 5.73
C GLU A 363 -12.93 12.17 6.08
N PHE A 364 -13.23 13.47 6.10
CA PHE A 364 -14.54 13.97 6.52
C PHE A 364 -15.01 15.08 5.59
N SER A 365 -16.26 15.01 5.14
CA SER A 365 -16.80 16.04 4.27
C SER A 365 -18.32 16.10 4.26
N GLY A 366 -18.85 17.31 4.19
CA GLY A 366 -20.28 17.59 4.02
C GLY A 366 -20.75 17.67 2.56
N ASN A 367 -19.94 17.28 1.56
CA ASN A 367 -20.36 17.29 0.16
C ASN A 367 -19.79 16.13 -0.67
N ASP A 368 -20.56 15.73 -1.69
CA ASP A 368 -20.29 14.62 -2.60
C ASP A 368 -18.98 14.73 -3.37
N GLN A 369 -18.59 15.92 -3.81
CA GLN A 369 -17.34 16.11 -4.57
C GLN A 369 -16.11 15.80 -3.72
N LYS A 370 -16.09 16.27 -2.47
CA LYS A 370 -15.00 15.97 -1.55
C LYS A 370 -14.99 14.50 -1.15
N ILE A 371 -16.18 13.87 -0.99
CA ILE A 371 -16.30 12.43 -0.79
C ILE A 371 -15.61 11.66 -1.93
N ALA A 372 -15.86 12.06 -3.19
CA ALA A 372 -15.19 11.45 -4.34
C ALA A 372 -13.67 11.67 -4.34
N GLN A 373 -13.19 12.85 -3.90
CA GLN A 373 -11.76 13.13 -3.75
C GLN A 373 -11.11 12.28 -2.65
N SER A 374 -11.81 12.10 -1.53
CA SER A 374 -11.34 11.24 -0.43
C SER A 374 -11.23 9.77 -0.86
N LEU A 375 -12.19 9.26 -1.63
CA LEU A 375 -12.10 7.93 -2.22
C LEU A 375 -10.91 7.80 -3.19
N GLN A 376 -10.62 8.85 -3.98
CA GLN A 376 -9.44 8.88 -4.83
C GLN A 376 -8.14 8.88 -4.01
N LEU A 377 -8.12 9.57 -2.87
CA LEU A 377 -6.99 9.53 -1.93
C LEU A 377 -6.77 8.12 -1.37
N PHE A 378 -7.86 7.43 -0.97
CA PHE A 378 -7.78 6.04 -0.50
C PHE A 378 -7.26 5.09 -1.58
N LEU A 379 -7.69 5.30 -2.82
CA LEU A 379 -7.16 4.56 -3.96
C LEU A 379 -5.65 4.76 -4.11
N ASN A 380 -5.17 6.00 -4.01
CA ASN A 380 -3.76 6.30 -4.10
C ASN A 380 -2.98 5.68 -2.91
N ALA A 381 -3.54 5.69 -1.70
CA ALA A 381 -2.94 5.03 -0.55
C ALA A 381 -2.87 3.50 -0.71
N LEU A 382 -3.85 2.92 -1.38
CA LEU A 382 -3.92 1.48 -1.62
C LEU A 382 -3.00 1.03 -2.77
N LEU A 383 -2.97 1.77 -3.86
CA LEU A 383 -2.31 1.39 -5.12
C LEU A 383 -1.18 2.36 -5.54
N GLY A 384 -0.89 3.36 -4.72
CA GLY A 384 0.09 4.41 -5.03
C GLY A 384 1.53 3.97 -4.84
N GLU A 385 1.99 3.00 -5.64
CA GLU A 385 3.35 2.47 -5.60
C GLU A 385 4.13 2.86 -6.83
N TYR A 386 5.35 3.31 -6.60
CA TYR A 386 6.36 3.47 -7.64
C TYR A 386 6.97 2.11 -7.97
N GLU A 387 7.23 1.85 -9.23
CA GLU A 387 7.90 0.62 -9.69
C GLU A 387 9.27 0.98 -10.25
N ILE A 388 10.33 0.39 -9.69
CA ILE A 388 11.71 0.60 -10.14
C ILE A 388 12.28 -0.74 -10.56
N THR A 389 12.73 -0.85 -11.80
CA THR A 389 13.40 -2.03 -12.33
C THR A 389 14.88 -1.71 -12.54
N TYR A 390 15.77 -2.57 -12.09
CA TYR A 390 17.21 -2.41 -12.28
C TYR A 390 17.84 -3.73 -12.66
N LYS A 391 19.06 -3.63 -13.19
CA LYS A 391 19.86 -4.80 -13.50
C LYS A 391 20.79 -5.10 -12.33
N GLU A 392 20.72 -6.34 -11.82
CA GLU A 392 21.61 -6.79 -10.75
C GLU A 392 23.07 -6.75 -11.21
N PRO A 393 23.97 -6.05 -10.48
CA PRO A 393 25.39 -5.97 -10.86
C PRO A 393 26.12 -7.33 -10.80
N ASN A 394 25.73 -8.19 -9.83
CA ASN A 394 26.37 -9.48 -9.59
C ASN A 394 25.31 -10.61 -9.66
N PRO A 395 24.77 -10.92 -10.85
CA PRO A 395 23.64 -11.83 -11.00
C PRO A 395 24.08 -13.31 -10.92
N GLU A 396 24.83 -13.68 -9.89
CA GLU A 396 25.21 -15.07 -9.68
C GLU A 396 23.99 -15.87 -9.22
N ARG A 397 23.76 -17.01 -9.86
CA ARG A 397 22.59 -17.86 -9.57
C ARG A 397 22.58 -18.33 -8.12
N GLY A 398 21.48 -18.08 -7.43
CA GLY A 398 21.31 -18.43 -6.03
C GLY A 398 22.01 -17.49 -5.05
N SER A 399 22.62 -16.38 -5.54
CA SER A 399 23.15 -15.34 -4.67
C SER A 399 22.00 -14.62 -3.97
N LYS A 400 22.26 -14.20 -2.74
CA LYS A 400 21.33 -13.41 -1.92
C LYS A 400 21.86 -11.99 -1.85
N HIS A 401 20.97 -11.07 -2.12
CA HIS A 401 21.24 -9.63 -2.10
C HIS A 401 20.22 -8.92 -1.24
N ASN A 402 20.53 -7.68 -0.86
CA ASN A 402 19.63 -6.83 -0.12
C ASN A 402 19.45 -5.52 -0.88
N VAL A 403 18.20 -5.08 -1.02
CA VAL A 403 17.88 -3.80 -1.66
C VAL A 403 17.28 -2.83 -0.66
N GLN A 404 17.65 -1.57 -0.79
CA GLN A 404 17.08 -0.43 -0.09
C GLN A 404 16.82 0.69 -1.09
N VAL A 405 15.82 1.52 -0.80
CA VAL A 405 15.50 2.69 -1.60
C VAL A 405 15.59 3.93 -0.71
N LEU A 406 16.29 4.94 -1.19
CA LEU A 406 16.25 6.28 -0.62
C LEU A 406 15.35 7.13 -1.51
N VAL A 407 14.50 7.94 -0.86
CA VAL A 407 13.63 8.88 -1.55
C VAL A 407 13.89 10.27 -0.98
N ALA A 408 14.19 11.23 -1.86
CA ALA A 408 14.47 12.62 -1.50
C ALA A 408 13.65 13.56 -2.37
N GLU A 409 12.77 14.36 -1.78
CA GLU A 409 12.05 15.42 -2.49
C GLU A 409 12.92 16.68 -2.55
N ASP A 410 13.63 16.98 -1.45
CA ASP A 410 14.62 18.03 -1.33
C ASP A 410 15.72 17.63 -0.32
N ALA A 411 16.64 18.54 0.02
CA ALA A 411 17.76 18.26 0.92
C ALA A 411 17.34 17.97 2.37
N ASP A 412 16.17 18.44 2.78
CA ASP A 412 15.67 18.32 4.16
C ASP A 412 14.58 17.22 4.29
N SER A 413 14.10 16.67 3.16
CA SER A 413 13.04 15.69 3.08
C SER A 413 13.58 14.39 2.45
N VAL A 414 14.18 13.53 3.29
CA VAL A 414 14.79 12.27 2.85
C VAL A 414 14.27 11.12 3.72
N ALA A 415 13.74 10.09 3.07
CA ALA A 415 13.35 8.84 3.72
C ALA A 415 14.11 7.66 3.12
N GLN A 416 14.41 6.67 3.96
CA GLN A 416 15.08 5.44 3.56
C GLN A 416 14.22 4.24 3.94
N SER A 417 14.05 3.31 2.99
CA SER A 417 13.34 2.06 3.25
C SER A 417 14.13 1.11 4.14
N GLN A 418 13.44 0.14 4.72
CA GLN A 418 14.10 -1.02 5.30
C GLN A 418 14.81 -1.83 4.21
N SER A 419 15.83 -2.59 4.62
CA SER A 419 16.57 -3.49 3.74
C SER A 419 15.77 -4.76 3.49
N VAL A 420 15.46 -5.05 2.24
CA VAL A 420 14.66 -6.22 1.85
C VAL A 420 15.54 -7.23 1.09
N PRO A 421 15.63 -8.48 1.57
CA PRO A 421 16.42 -9.53 0.91
C PRO A 421 15.71 -10.08 -0.32
N TYR A 422 16.47 -10.43 -1.35
CA TYR A 422 16.00 -11.19 -2.50
C TYR A 422 17.07 -12.19 -2.94
N THR A 423 16.68 -13.14 -3.79
CA THR A 423 17.59 -14.20 -4.26
C THR A 423 17.48 -14.29 -5.77
N ILE A 424 18.63 -14.32 -6.44
CA ILE A 424 18.69 -14.55 -7.90
C ILE A 424 18.31 -15.98 -8.19
N ASP A 425 17.43 -16.19 -9.17
CA ASP A 425 16.90 -17.51 -9.51
C ASP A 425 17.99 -18.53 -9.80
N VAL A 426 17.92 -19.66 -9.14
CA VAL A 426 18.85 -20.80 -9.36
C VAL A 426 18.62 -21.43 -10.74
N PHE A 427 17.37 -21.44 -11.19
CA PHE A 427 16.96 -22.00 -12.48
C PHE A 427 16.65 -20.86 -13.45
N GLY A 428 17.56 -20.58 -14.36
CA GLY A 428 17.30 -19.63 -15.45
C GLY A 428 16.12 -20.06 -16.31
N ARG A 429 15.68 -19.18 -17.21
CA ARG A 429 14.60 -19.45 -18.17
C ARG A 429 14.73 -20.85 -18.75
N SER A 430 13.63 -21.57 -18.74
CA SER A 430 13.59 -22.87 -19.41
C SER A 430 14.06 -22.70 -20.86
N LEU A 431 15.10 -23.44 -21.24
CA LEU A 431 15.64 -23.45 -22.60
C LEU A 431 14.49 -23.48 -23.66
N PRO A 432 14.62 -22.81 -24.80
CA PRO A 432 13.63 -22.86 -25.87
C PRO A 432 13.27 -24.31 -26.21
N LEU A 433 12.00 -24.52 -26.57
CA LEU A 433 11.45 -25.86 -26.79
C LEU A 433 12.30 -26.70 -27.78
N ASN A 434 12.82 -26.10 -28.83
CA ASN A 434 13.70 -26.71 -29.81
C ASN A 434 15.02 -27.20 -29.19
N VAL A 435 15.62 -26.43 -28.28
CA VAL A 435 16.86 -26.82 -27.59
C VAL A 435 16.60 -27.97 -26.62
N ARG A 436 15.49 -27.92 -25.87
CA ARG A 436 15.07 -29.02 -24.99
C ARG A 436 14.82 -30.30 -25.75
N LEU A 437 14.11 -30.23 -26.89
CA LEU A 437 13.87 -31.37 -27.76
C LEU A 437 15.19 -31.95 -28.30
N THR A 438 16.11 -31.08 -28.76
CA THR A 438 17.41 -31.50 -29.25
C THR A 438 18.24 -32.21 -28.14
N MET A 439 18.27 -31.62 -26.93
CA MET A 439 18.93 -32.25 -25.79
C MET A 439 18.27 -33.58 -25.40
N PHE A 440 16.96 -33.66 -25.39
CA PHE A 440 16.21 -34.88 -25.11
C PHE A 440 16.51 -35.98 -26.16
N CYS A 441 16.51 -35.64 -27.46
CA CYS A 441 16.90 -36.56 -28.52
C CYS A 441 18.36 -37.05 -28.40
N LEU A 442 19.30 -36.15 -28.05
CA LEU A 442 20.70 -36.50 -27.82
C LEU A 442 20.84 -37.48 -26.64
N VAL A 443 20.13 -37.23 -25.53
CA VAL A 443 20.13 -38.15 -24.37
C VAL A 443 19.55 -39.51 -24.75
N LEU A 444 18.41 -39.56 -25.48
CA LEU A 444 17.85 -40.81 -25.95
C LEU A 444 18.78 -41.57 -26.91
N LEU A 445 19.47 -40.84 -27.79
CA LEU A 445 20.42 -41.43 -28.74
C LEU A 445 21.63 -42.00 -28.02
N THR A 446 22.18 -41.30 -27.03
CA THR A 446 23.30 -41.81 -26.20
C THR A 446 22.88 -43.02 -25.37
N LEU A 447 21.68 -43.01 -24.74
CA LEU A 447 21.13 -44.14 -24.04
C LEU A 447 20.86 -45.32 -24.97
N GLY A 448 20.41 -45.11 -26.19
CA GLY A 448 20.21 -46.14 -27.22
C GLY A 448 21.55 -46.75 -27.62
N ILE A 449 22.56 -45.97 -27.97
CA ILE A 449 23.85 -46.43 -28.45
C ILE A 449 24.65 -47.11 -27.35
N PHE A 450 24.75 -46.50 -26.17
CA PHE A 450 25.62 -46.99 -25.10
C PHE A 450 24.91 -47.85 -24.05
N GLY A 451 23.55 -47.87 -24.04
CA GLY A 451 22.76 -48.70 -23.17
C GLY A 451 22.10 -49.87 -23.91
N VAL A 452 21.10 -49.60 -24.75
CA VAL A 452 20.23 -50.61 -25.35
C VAL A 452 20.98 -51.54 -26.31
N ILE A 453 21.85 -50.99 -27.19
CA ILE A 453 22.59 -51.81 -28.20
C ILE A 453 23.58 -52.77 -27.51
N PRO A 454 24.44 -52.34 -26.58
CA PRO A 454 25.33 -53.27 -25.89
C PRO A 454 24.59 -54.37 -25.09
N PHE A 455 23.50 -54.00 -24.44
CA PHE A 455 22.67 -54.98 -23.73
C PHE A 455 22.00 -55.99 -24.66
N TYR A 456 21.52 -55.52 -25.84
CA TYR A 456 20.96 -56.39 -26.86
C TYR A 456 22.01 -57.37 -27.43
N VAL A 457 23.18 -56.85 -27.80
CA VAL A 457 24.29 -57.67 -28.32
C VAL A 457 24.78 -58.68 -27.28
N TRP A 458 24.89 -58.27 -26.02
CA TRP A 458 25.25 -59.16 -24.90
C TRP A 458 24.18 -60.22 -24.67
N GLY A 459 22.89 -59.87 -24.73
CA GLY A 459 21.79 -60.83 -24.59
C GLY A 459 21.75 -61.84 -25.74
N GLN A 460 22.12 -61.46 -26.97
CA GLN A 460 22.26 -62.41 -28.09
C GLN A 460 23.46 -63.40 -27.88
N ARG A 461 24.61 -62.88 -27.43
CA ARG A 461 25.75 -63.76 -27.12
C ARG A 461 25.45 -64.76 -26.01
N LEU A 462 24.77 -64.33 -24.95
CA LEU A 462 24.32 -65.26 -23.88
C LEU A 462 23.35 -66.35 -24.39
N LYS A 463 22.49 -66.01 -25.39
CA LYS A 463 21.62 -66.99 -26.02
C LYS A 463 22.40 -68.01 -26.88
N GLU A 464 23.37 -67.50 -27.66
CA GLU A 464 24.22 -68.38 -28.47
C GLU A 464 25.02 -69.34 -27.59
N GLU A 465 25.65 -68.84 -26.50
CA GLU A 465 26.36 -69.67 -25.51
C GLU A 465 25.45 -70.75 -24.82
N ALA A 466 24.17 -70.39 -24.60
CA ALA A 466 23.22 -71.29 -23.97
C ALA A 466 22.64 -72.39 -24.91
N PHE A 467 22.85 -72.30 -26.23
CA PHE A 467 22.43 -73.29 -27.22
C PHE A 467 23.58 -74.14 -27.72
N ASP A 468 24.86 -73.84 -27.41
CA ASP A 468 26.05 -74.61 -27.73
C ASP A 468 26.46 -75.63 -26.63
N ASP A 469 25.81 -75.61 -25.43
CA ASP A 469 25.85 -76.57 -24.38
C ASP A 469 24.62 -77.53 -24.49
#